data_0a8517814d2163f985ab5f59cf89c4ba
#
_entry.id   0a8517814d2163f985ab5f59cf89c4ba
#
_cell.length_a   1.000
_cell.length_b   1.000
_cell.length_c   1.000
_cell.angle_alpha   90.00
_cell.angle_beta   90.00
_cell.angle_gamma   90.00
#
_symmetry.space_group_name_H-M   'P 1'
#
loop_
_entity.id
_entity.type
_entity.pdbx_description
1 polymer ?
#
loop_
_entity_poly.entity_id
_entity_poly.type
_entity_poly.pdbx_seq_one_letter_code
_entity_poly.pdbx_strand_id
1 'polypeptide(L)'
;MNLFDVYPLFDINIVKGKGCHVWDENGTEYLDLYGGHAVISIGHAHPHYVEMVSNQVATLGFYSNSVINKLQQQVAERLGKVCGYDDYSFLLINRGAEANE
;
A
#
# COMPACT_ATOMS: atom_id res chain seq x y z
N MET A 1 12.09 -1.57 -26.06
CA MET A 1 12.12 -0.33 -25.27
C MET A 1 12.73 -0.68 -23.92
N ASN A 2 13.72 0.06 -23.44
CA ASN A 2 14.39 -0.21 -22.16
C ASN A 2 13.81 0.68 -21.06
N LEU A 3 13.91 0.23 -19.81
CA LEU A 3 13.60 1.09 -18.66
C LEU A 3 14.66 2.18 -18.53
N PHE A 4 14.25 3.35 -18.08
CA PHE A 4 15.15 4.46 -17.79
C PHE A 4 15.92 4.18 -16.49
N ASP A 5 17.25 4.31 -16.51
CA ASP A 5 18.11 4.12 -15.34
C ASP A 5 18.01 5.35 -14.42
N VAL A 6 17.25 5.22 -13.34
CA VAL A 6 17.07 6.27 -12.32
C VAL A 6 18.13 6.15 -11.22
N TYR A 7 18.43 4.92 -10.79
CA TYR A 7 19.39 4.59 -9.73
C TYR A 7 19.90 3.16 -9.89
N PRO A 8 21.07 2.81 -9.32
CA PRO A 8 21.58 1.45 -9.38
C PRO A 8 20.63 0.49 -8.66
N LEU A 9 20.36 -0.65 -9.30
CA LEU A 9 19.54 -1.72 -8.74
C LEU A 9 20.43 -2.85 -8.19
N PHE A 10 19.93 -3.54 -7.16
CA PHE A 10 20.49 -4.83 -6.78
C PHE A 10 20.06 -5.88 -7.82
N ASP A 11 20.97 -6.78 -8.17
CA ASP A 11 20.71 -7.88 -9.11
C ASP A 11 19.96 -9.02 -8.40
N ILE A 12 18.75 -8.72 -7.93
CA ILE A 12 17.87 -9.65 -7.23
C ILE A 12 16.45 -9.40 -7.71
N ASN A 13 15.80 -10.43 -8.23
CA ASN A 13 14.38 -10.36 -8.66
C ASN A 13 13.48 -11.03 -7.61
N ILE A 14 12.84 -10.24 -6.76
CA ILE A 14 11.90 -10.74 -5.75
C ILE A 14 10.55 -11.01 -6.40
N VAL A 15 10.06 -12.25 -6.30
CA VAL A 15 8.84 -12.73 -6.97
C VAL A 15 7.72 -13.17 -6.02
N LYS A 16 8.03 -13.32 -4.72
CA LYS A 16 7.05 -13.80 -3.72
C LYS A 16 7.33 -13.18 -2.37
N GLY A 17 6.26 -12.93 -1.61
CA GLY A 17 6.34 -12.49 -0.22
C GLY A 17 5.27 -13.13 0.66
N LYS A 18 5.59 -13.38 1.94
CA LYS A 18 4.64 -13.83 2.96
C LYS A 18 5.11 -13.37 4.34
N GLY A 19 4.29 -12.58 5.03
CA GLY A 19 4.67 -12.00 6.32
C GLY A 19 5.93 -11.15 6.18
N CYS A 20 6.97 -11.46 6.91
CA CYS A 20 8.27 -10.78 6.86
C CYS A 20 9.32 -11.51 6.00
N HIS A 21 8.93 -12.46 5.17
CA HIS A 21 9.83 -13.19 4.28
C HIS A 21 9.51 -12.94 2.82
N VAL A 22 10.55 -12.87 2.00
CA VAL A 22 10.45 -12.75 0.54
C VAL A 22 11.34 -13.79 -0.14
N TRP A 23 11.03 -14.13 -1.38
CA TRP A 23 11.78 -15.11 -2.18
C TRP A 23 12.10 -14.51 -3.54
N ASP A 24 13.32 -14.76 -3.99
CA ASP A 24 13.72 -14.42 -5.35
C ASP A 24 13.26 -15.49 -6.37
N GLU A 25 13.50 -15.24 -7.65
CA GLU A 25 13.17 -16.15 -8.74
C GLU A 25 13.93 -17.49 -8.69
N ASN A 26 15.05 -17.56 -7.97
CA ASN A 26 15.82 -18.78 -7.75
C ASN A 26 15.33 -19.59 -6.54
N GLY A 27 14.33 -19.06 -5.81
CA GLY A 27 13.77 -19.67 -4.62
C GLY A 27 14.57 -19.39 -3.33
N THR A 28 15.54 -18.49 -3.37
CA THR A 28 16.27 -18.06 -2.17
C THR A 28 15.34 -17.26 -1.27
N GLU A 29 15.30 -17.62 0.01
CA GLU A 29 14.50 -16.94 1.03
C GLU A 29 15.31 -15.86 1.73
N TYR A 30 14.69 -14.69 1.91
CA TYR A 30 15.25 -13.55 2.63
C TYR A 30 14.29 -13.10 3.74
N LEU A 31 14.86 -12.72 4.88
CA LEU A 31 14.13 -11.98 5.90
C LEU A 31 14.06 -10.49 5.48
N ASP A 32 12.85 -10.03 5.20
CA ASP A 32 12.62 -8.66 4.76
C ASP A 32 12.50 -7.70 5.94
N LEU A 33 13.63 -7.08 6.30
CA LEU A 33 13.69 -5.99 7.28
C LEU A 33 13.51 -4.59 6.67
N TYR A 34 13.36 -4.54 5.35
CA TYR A 34 13.23 -3.30 4.59
C TYR A 34 11.77 -2.91 4.31
N GLY A 35 10.92 -3.92 4.07
CA GLY A 35 9.48 -3.73 3.82
C GLY A 35 9.14 -2.82 2.64
N GLY A 36 10.02 -2.75 1.62
CA GLY A 36 9.83 -1.87 0.46
C GLY A 36 9.70 -0.39 0.86
N HIS A 37 10.75 0.19 1.46
CA HIS A 37 10.74 1.53 2.07
C HIS A 37 9.72 1.67 3.22
N ALA A 38 9.58 0.63 4.05
CA ALA A 38 8.62 0.56 5.16
C ALA A 38 7.13 0.68 4.75
N VAL A 39 6.80 0.39 3.51
CA VAL A 39 5.41 0.46 2.99
C VAL A 39 4.58 -0.74 3.44
N ILE A 40 5.18 -1.94 3.52
CA ILE A 40 4.48 -3.19 3.85
C ILE A 40 4.43 -3.39 5.37
N SER A 41 3.76 -2.50 6.08
CA SER A 41 3.69 -2.49 7.55
C SER A 41 2.95 -3.69 8.16
N ILE A 42 2.03 -4.32 7.43
CA ILE A 42 1.24 -5.49 7.87
C ILE A 42 1.84 -6.82 7.40
N GLY A 43 3.00 -6.79 6.72
CA GLY A 43 3.62 -7.95 6.09
C GLY A 43 3.07 -8.27 4.69
N HIS A 44 3.88 -9.00 3.92
CA HIS A 44 3.55 -9.41 2.56
C HIS A 44 2.37 -10.38 2.53
N ALA A 45 1.48 -10.22 1.57
CA ALA A 45 0.35 -11.10 1.30
C ALA A 45 -0.53 -11.38 2.54
N HIS A 46 -0.77 -10.38 3.38
CA HIS A 46 -1.66 -10.53 4.55
C HIS A 46 -3.05 -10.97 4.08
N PRO A 47 -3.60 -12.11 4.58
CA PRO A 47 -4.81 -12.72 4.01
C PRO A 47 -6.01 -11.77 3.97
N HIS A 48 -6.28 -11.07 5.06
CA HIS A 48 -7.40 -10.13 5.15
C HIS A 48 -7.24 -8.95 4.16
N TYR A 49 -6.02 -8.42 4.02
CA TYR A 49 -5.74 -7.35 3.05
C TYR A 49 -5.98 -7.83 1.61
N VAL A 50 -5.47 -9.01 1.27
CA VAL A 50 -5.65 -9.62 -0.07
C VAL A 50 -7.13 -9.83 -0.37
N GLU A 51 -7.89 -10.39 0.59
CA GLU A 51 -9.32 -10.60 0.45
C GLU A 51 -10.07 -9.29 0.21
N MET A 52 -9.86 -8.29 1.06
CA MET A 52 -10.56 -7.01 0.98
C MET A 52 -10.28 -6.26 -0.32
N VAL A 53 -9.00 -6.21 -0.74
CA VAL A 53 -8.61 -5.54 -1.99
C VAL A 53 -9.15 -6.28 -3.20
N SER A 54 -9.04 -7.61 -3.25
CA SER A 54 -9.54 -8.43 -4.36
C SER A 54 -11.06 -8.29 -4.52
N ASN A 55 -11.81 -8.33 -3.44
CA ASN A 55 -13.26 -8.15 -3.45
C ASN A 55 -13.65 -6.74 -3.92
N GLN A 56 -12.94 -5.72 -3.45
CA GLN A 56 -13.22 -4.35 -3.87
C GLN A 56 -12.92 -4.12 -5.36
N VAL A 57 -11.78 -4.62 -5.84
CA VAL A 57 -11.41 -4.53 -7.27
C VAL A 57 -12.41 -5.29 -8.14
N ALA A 58 -12.87 -6.46 -7.70
CA ALA A 58 -13.89 -7.24 -8.41
C ALA A 58 -15.26 -6.55 -8.47
N THR A 59 -15.57 -5.68 -7.49
CA THR A 59 -16.85 -4.95 -7.42
C THR A 59 -16.77 -3.59 -8.11
N LEU A 60 -15.78 -2.78 -7.72
CA LEU A 60 -15.55 -1.44 -8.25
C LEU A 60 -14.12 -1.00 -7.92
N GLY A 61 -13.21 -1.12 -8.88
CA GLY A 61 -11.80 -0.77 -8.69
C GLY A 61 -11.52 0.73 -8.68
N PHE A 62 -12.33 1.52 -9.40
CA PHE A 62 -12.18 2.98 -9.48
C PHE A 62 -13.49 3.65 -9.85
N TYR A 63 -13.70 4.83 -9.30
CA TYR A 63 -14.69 5.80 -9.79
C TYR A 63 -14.23 7.24 -9.51
N SER A 64 -14.85 8.21 -10.18
CA SER A 64 -14.51 9.63 -10.06
C SER A 64 -14.77 10.20 -8.67
N ASN A 65 -13.91 11.11 -8.21
CA ASN A 65 -14.13 11.89 -6.99
C ASN A 65 -15.26 12.95 -7.11
N SER A 66 -15.93 13.02 -8.26
CA SER A 66 -17.11 13.89 -8.45
C SER A 66 -18.39 13.36 -7.78
N VAL A 67 -18.33 12.18 -7.19
CA VAL A 67 -19.43 11.55 -6.45
C VAL A 67 -19.01 11.16 -5.03
N ILE A 68 -20.01 10.97 -4.16
CA ILE A 68 -19.76 10.55 -2.78
C ILE A 68 -19.14 9.14 -2.76
N ASN A 69 -18.01 9.00 -2.08
CA ASN A 69 -17.37 7.72 -1.79
C ASN A 69 -17.49 7.40 -0.29
N LYS A 70 -18.39 6.47 0.04
CA LYS A 70 -18.63 6.09 1.43
C LYS A 70 -17.43 5.43 2.11
N LEU A 71 -16.54 4.76 1.35
CA LEU A 71 -15.33 4.18 1.92
C LEU A 71 -14.35 5.26 2.41
N GLN A 72 -14.23 6.37 1.67
CA GLN A 72 -13.41 7.51 2.12
C GLN A 72 -13.96 8.12 3.41
N GLN A 73 -15.29 8.27 3.52
CA GLN A 73 -15.94 8.76 4.73
C GLN A 73 -15.68 7.84 5.93
N GLN A 74 -15.82 6.52 5.74
CA GLN A 74 -15.52 5.53 6.78
C GLN A 74 -14.05 5.54 7.23
N VAL A 75 -13.12 5.73 6.29
CA VAL A 75 -11.69 5.86 6.62
C VAL A 75 -11.45 7.10 7.47
N ALA A 76 -12.01 8.27 7.07
CA ALA A 76 -11.88 9.51 7.82
C ALA A 76 -12.40 9.37 9.25
N GLU A 77 -13.61 8.81 9.43
CA GLU A 77 -14.21 8.59 10.75
C GLU A 77 -13.38 7.64 11.63
N ARG A 78 -12.92 6.52 11.06
CA ARG A 78 -12.12 5.53 11.81
C ARG A 78 -10.76 6.10 12.19
N LEU A 79 -10.11 6.79 11.25
CA LEU A 79 -8.79 7.38 11.48
C LEU A 79 -8.87 8.47 12.55
N GLY A 80 -9.84 9.38 12.47
CA GLY A 80 -10.06 10.42 13.47
C GLY A 80 -10.21 9.84 14.88
N LYS A 81 -11.05 8.81 15.04
CA LYS A 81 -11.24 8.12 16.33
C LYS A 81 -9.97 7.45 16.86
N VAL A 82 -9.20 6.79 15.98
CA VAL A 82 -7.97 6.08 16.39
C VAL A 82 -6.85 7.06 16.75
N CYS A 83 -6.72 8.16 16.01
CA CYS A 83 -5.68 9.18 16.24
C CYS A 83 -6.07 10.22 17.31
N GLY A 84 -7.35 10.30 17.70
CA GLY A 84 -7.86 11.34 18.60
C GLY A 84 -7.97 12.73 17.96
N TYR A 85 -8.08 12.79 16.62
CA TYR A 85 -8.20 14.02 15.82
C TYR A 85 -9.50 14.02 14.99
N ASP A 86 -10.61 13.67 15.62
CA ASP A 86 -11.93 13.61 14.98
C ASP A 86 -12.56 14.97 14.65
N ASP A 87 -11.97 16.07 15.13
CA ASP A 87 -12.27 17.46 14.78
C ASP A 87 -11.48 18.00 13.57
N TYR A 88 -10.55 17.22 13.02
CA TYR A 88 -9.76 17.59 11.85
C TYR A 88 -10.43 17.17 10.53
N SER A 89 -10.12 17.89 9.45
CA SER A 89 -10.46 17.48 8.09
C SER A 89 -9.43 16.53 7.51
N PHE A 90 -9.88 15.48 6.82
CA PHE A 90 -9.04 14.46 6.22
C PHE A 90 -8.98 14.60 4.70
N LEU A 91 -7.79 14.70 4.14
CA LEU A 91 -7.53 14.72 2.69
C LEU A 91 -6.65 13.54 2.30
N LEU A 92 -7.11 12.75 1.32
CA LEU A 92 -6.33 11.67 0.71
C LEU A 92 -5.45 12.23 -0.41
N ILE A 93 -4.18 11.90 -0.36
CA ILE A 93 -3.15 12.31 -1.32
C ILE A 93 -2.30 11.11 -1.73
N ASN A 94 -1.50 11.23 -2.80
CA ASN A 94 -0.71 10.12 -3.34
C ASN A 94 0.70 10.01 -2.75
N ARG A 95 1.28 11.10 -2.26
CA ARG A 95 2.69 11.15 -1.83
C ARG A 95 2.89 12.03 -0.61
N GLY A 96 3.95 11.70 0.15
CA GLY A 96 4.38 12.54 1.26
C GLY A 96 4.79 13.95 0.84
N ALA A 97 5.32 14.16 -0.37
CA ALA A 97 5.62 15.48 -0.91
C ALA A 97 4.36 16.36 -0.99
N GLU A 98 3.27 15.82 -1.53
CA GLU A 98 1.96 16.51 -1.59
C GLU A 98 1.40 16.83 -0.20
N ALA A 99 1.76 16.04 0.82
CA ALA A 99 1.34 16.29 2.20
C ALA A 99 2.06 17.48 2.84
N ASN A 100 3.22 17.88 2.32
CA ASN A 100 4.03 18.97 2.85
C ASN A 100 3.84 20.30 2.10
N GLU A 101 3.14 20.29 0.98
CA GLU A 101 2.78 21.46 0.17
C GLU A 101 1.47 22.10 0.63
#